data_c96a4bb9b332e1c0b5f4661c9bf05970
#
_entry.id   c96a4bb9b332e1c0b5f4661c9bf05970
#
_cell.length_a   1.000
_cell.length_b   1.000
_cell.length_c   1.000
_cell.angle_alpha   90.00
_cell.angle_beta   90.00
_cell.angle_gamma   90.00
#
_symmetry.space_group_name_H-M   'P 1'
#
loop_
_entity.id
_entity.type
_entity.pdbx_description
1 polymer ?
#
loop_
_entity_poly.entity_id
_entity_poly.type
_entity_poly.pdbx_seq_one_letter_code
_entity_poly.pdbx_strand_id
1 'polypeptide(L)'
;MLNKFCKKPLYEVTRTLARVAMGAQKAELVIRNARLVNVCTAEIQEGIDVAIAEGRIALVGDAAHCIGPETTVIDANGQYIAPGFMDGHIHVESSMISVGEYAKAVVPCGTTG
;
A
#
# COMPACT_ATOMS: atom_id res chain seq x y z
N MET A 1 -2.87 -23.02 1.80
CA MET A 1 -3.49 -22.03 0.90
C MET A 1 -4.07 -20.80 1.63
N LEU A 2 -4.56 -20.92 2.84
CA LEU A 2 -5.06 -19.80 3.66
C LEU A 2 -3.98 -18.78 4.09
N ASN A 3 -2.71 -19.19 4.20
CA ASN A 3 -1.61 -18.30 4.61
C ASN A 3 -1.24 -17.20 3.60
N LYS A 4 -1.75 -17.25 2.38
CA LYS A 4 -1.46 -16.23 1.35
C LYS A 4 -2.24 -14.91 1.57
N PHE A 5 -3.29 -14.94 2.36
CA PHE A 5 -4.15 -13.78 2.63
C PHE A 5 -3.98 -13.20 4.04
N CYS A 6 -3.27 -13.90 4.92
CA CYS A 6 -2.99 -13.39 6.27
C CYS A 6 -1.65 -12.66 6.26
N LYS A 7 -1.68 -11.34 6.45
CA LYS A 7 -0.45 -10.57 6.70
C LYS A 7 0.18 -11.06 8.01
N LYS A 8 1.49 -11.23 8.02
CA LYS A 8 2.24 -11.50 9.24
C LYS A 8 1.94 -10.40 10.27
N PRO A 9 1.90 -10.72 11.58
CA PRO A 9 1.78 -9.70 12.62
C PRO A 9 2.88 -8.64 12.50
N LEU A 10 2.57 -7.40 12.86
CA LEU A 10 3.50 -6.28 12.69
C LEU A 10 4.85 -6.53 13.39
N TYR A 11 4.83 -7.11 14.58
CA TYR A 11 6.05 -7.38 15.37
C TYR A 11 7.02 -8.35 14.67
N GLU A 12 6.54 -9.23 13.80
CA GLU A 12 7.40 -10.16 13.05
C GLU A 12 8.12 -9.46 11.89
N VAL A 13 7.52 -8.41 11.33
CA VAL A 13 8.04 -7.74 10.13
C VAL A 13 8.67 -6.38 10.40
N THR A 14 8.51 -5.82 11.60
CA THR A 14 9.02 -4.48 11.97
C THR A 14 10.51 -4.33 11.66
N ARG A 15 11.31 -5.35 11.96
CA ARG A 15 12.75 -5.33 11.69
C ARG A 15 13.04 -5.25 10.18
N THR A 16 12.30 -6.00 9.36
CA THR A 16 12.43 -5.96 7.90
C THR A 16 12.04 -4.59 7.36
N LEU A 17 10.91 -4.04 7.81
CA LEU A 17 10.47 -2.72 7.40
C LEU A 17 11.50 -1.63 7.73
N ALA A 18 12.06 -1.65 8.94
CA ALA A 18 13.11 -0.72 9.34
C ALA A 18 14.38 -0.86 8.48
N ARG A 19 14.80 -2.08 8.17
CA ARG A 19 15.96 -2.34 7.30
C ARG A 19 15.73 -1.85 5.88
N VAL A 20 14.52 -2.00 5.35
CA VAL A 20 14.16 -1.48 4.03
C VAL A 20 14.17 0.05 4.05
N ALA A 21 13.54 0.67 5.05
CA ALA A 21 13.53 2.12 5.19
C ALA A 21 14.93 2.74 5.28
N MET A 22 15.87 2.02 5.88
CA MET A 22 17.28 2.43 6.00
C MET A 22 18.15 2.06 4.79
N GLY A 23 17.61 1.35 3.80
CA GLY A 23 18.36 0.87 2.63
C GLY A 23 19.25 -0.35 2.87
N ALA A 24 19.27 -0.89 4.10
CA ALA A 24 20.03 -2.10 4.46
C ALA A 24 19.43 -3.38 3.84
N GLN A 25 18.20 -3.31 3.39
CA GLN A 25 17.50 -4.33 2.62
C GLN A 25 16.70 -3.64 1.53
N LYS A 26 16.51 -4.31 0.39
CA LYS A 26 15.75 -3.73 -0.72
C LYS A 26 14.26 -4.01 -0.58
N ALA A 27 13.44 -3.09 -1.09
CA ALA A 27 12.00 -3.23 -1.10
C ALA A 27 11.55 -4.26 -2.16
N GLU A 28 10.39 -4.85 -1.96
CA GLU A 28 9.74 -5.71 -2.95
C GLU A 28 9.10 -4.87 -4.06
N LEU A 29 8.53 -3.73 -3.69
CA LEU A 29 7.88 -2.80 -4.60
C LEU A 29 8.17 -1.37 -4.17
N VAL A 30 8.43 -0.50 -5.14
CA VAL A 30 8.52 0.95 -4.93
C VAL A 30 7.63 1.65 -5.95
N ILE A 31 6.70 2.46 -5.45
CA ILE A 31 5.94 3.40 -6.28
C ILE A 31 6.68 4.73 -6.24
N ARG A 32 7.04 5.28 -7.41
CA ARG A 32 7.85 6.48 -7.52
C ARG A 32 7.06 7.67 -8.08
N ASN A 33 7.54 8.86 -7.75
CA ASN A 33 7.11 10.11 -8.40
C ASN A 33 5.59 10.32 -8.31
N ALA A 34 5.00 10.06 -7.14
CA ALA A 34 3.59 10.23 -6.89
C ALA A 34 3.27 11.60 -6.23
N ARG A 35 2.03 12.02 -6.37
CA ARG A 35 1.42 13.06 -5.53
C ARG A 35 0.70 12.37 -4.37
N LEU A 36 1.28 12.42 -3.19
CA LEU A 36 0.70 11.77 -2.01
C LEU A 36 -0.40 12.65 -1.41
N VAL A 37 -1.62 12.11 -1.33
CA VAL A 37 -2.67 12.66 -0.47
C VAL A 37 -2.39 12.22 0.96
N ASN A 38 -1.68 13.06 1.72
CA ASN A 38 -1.31 12.74 3.09
C ASN A 38 -2.47 13.08 4.03
N VAL A 39 -3.22 12.05 4.40
CA VAL A 39 -4.40 12.19 5.28
C VAL A 39 -4.04 12.48 6.74
N CYS A 40 -2.77 12.30 7.13
CA CYS A 40 -2.30 12.61 8.48
C CYS A 40 -2.05 14.11 8.68
N THR A 41 -1.60 14.80 7.61
CA THR A 41 -1.26 16.24 7.65
C THR A 41 -2.23 17.10 6.84
N ALA A 42 -3.20 16.49 6.14
CA ALA A 42 -4.14 17.14 5.23
C ALA A 42 -3.44 17.93 4.10
N GLU A 43 -2.34 17.37 3.57
CA GLU A 43 -1.53 17.99 2.52
C GLU A 43 -1.47 17.11 1.28
N ILE A 44 -1.21 17.72 0.13
CA ILE A 44 -0.77 17.00 -1.07
C ILE A 44 0.74 17.24 -1.21
N GLN A 45 1.50 16.16 -1.13
CA GLN A 45 2.96 16.20 -1.22
C GLN A 45 3.41 15.69 -2.59
N GLU A 46 4.21 16.49 -3.29
CA GLU A 46 4.70 16.20 -4.64
C GLU A 46 5.98 15.35 -4.61
N GLY A 47 6.16 14.51 -5.64
CA GLY A 47 7.39 13.76 -5.84
C GLY A 47 7.70 12.75 -4.74
N ILE A 48 6.68 12.15 -4.15
CA ILE A 48 6.81 11.18 -3.07
C ILE A 48 6.92 9.77 -3.64
N ASP A 49 7.86 9.01 -3.11
CA ASP A 49 7.96 7.58 -3.33
C ASP A 49 7.36 6.81 -2.14
N VAL A 50 6.90 5.59 -2.40
CA VAL A 50 6.41 4.66 -1.36
C VAL A 50 7.10 3.31 -1.55
N ALA A 51 7.88 2.90 -0.56
CA ALA A 51 8.51 1.58 -0.53
C ALA A 51 7.68 0.58 0.27
N ILE A 52 7.52 -0.61 -0.28
CA ILE A 52 6.66 -1.67 0.26
C ILE A 52 7.49 -2.94 0.44
N ALA A 53 7.33 -3.58 1.59
CA ALA A 53 7.88 -4.89 1.90
C ALA A 53 6.93 -5.66 2.83
N GLU A 54 6.90 -6.98 2.72
CA GLU A 54 6.03 -7.85 3.54
C GLU A 54 4.55 -7.43 3.50
N GLY A 55 4.10 -6.89 2.35
CA GLY A 55 2.74 -6.38 2.16
C GLY A 55 2.40 -5.15 3.01
N ARG A 56 3.41 -4.39 3.45
CA ARG A 56 3.27 -3.18 4.28
C ARG A 56 4.12 -2.04 3.75
N ILE A 57 3.72 -0.83 4.03
CA ILE A 57 4.53 0.36 3.74
C ILE A 57 5.72 0.39 4.69
N ALA A 58 6.93 0.41 4.11
CA ALA A 58 8.18 0.52 4.85
C ALA A 58 8.68 1.97 4.92
N LEU A 59 8.50 2.73 3.83
CA LEU A 59 8.95 4.13 3.75
C LEU A 59 7.99 4.94 2.88
N VAL A 60 7.73 6.17 3.29
CA VAL A 60 7.07 7.20 2.50
C VAL A 60 8.03 8.40 2.44
N GLY A 61 8.46 8.81 1.25
CA GLY A 61 9.43 9.88 1.04
C GLY A 61 10.34 9.56 -0.13
N ASP A 62 11.62 9.90 -0.06
CA ASP A 62 12.62 9.48 -1.07
C ASP A 62 13.01 8.02 -0.82
N ALA A 63 12.58 7.13 -1.69
CA ALA A 63 12.84 5.70 -1.62
C ALA A 63 13.87 5.19 -2.64
N ALA A 64 14.66 6.07 -3.25
CA ALA A 64 15.66 5.66 -4.25
C ALA A 64 16.63 4.60 -3.69
N HIS A 65 17.03 4.75 -2.44
CA HIS A 65 17.93 3.82 -1.75
C HIS A 65 17.30 2.47 -1.42
N CYS A 66 15.97 2.35 -1.50
CA CYS A 66 15.25 1.09 -1.28
C CYS A 66 15.19 0.20 -2.53
N ILE A 67 15.55 0.72 -3.70
CA ILE A 67 15.48 0.01 -4.98
C ILE A 67 16.68 -0.91 -5.14
N GLY A 68 16.44 -2.13 -5.58
CA GLY A 68 17.45 -3.13 -5.93
C GLY A 68 17.08 -3.89 -7.21
N PRO A 69 17.91 -4.86 -7.63
CA PRO A 69 17.68 -5.59 -8.89
C PRO A 69 16.35 -6.34 -8.94
N GLU A 70 15.88 -6.82 -7.81
CA GLU A 70 14.61 -7.58 -7.69
C GLU A 70 13.40 -6.71 -7.33
N THR A 71 13.61 -5.41 -7.13
CA THR A 71 12.53 -4.49 -6.75
C THR A 71 11.64 -4.20 -7.96
N THR A 72 10.35 -4.46 -7.83
CA THR A 72 9.37 -3.96 -8.81
C THR A 72 9.21 -2.46 -8.63
N VAL A 73 9.40 -1.69 -9.70
CA VAL A 73 9.25 -0.24 -9.67
C VAL A 73 8.07 0.18 -10.53
N ILE A 74 7.15 0.94 -9.94
CA ILE A 74 6.02 1.56 -10.63
C ILE A 74 6.24 3.07 -10.62
N ASP A 75 6.35 3.69 -11.78
CA ASP A 75 6.37 5.15 -11.89
C ASP A 75 4.92 5.66 -11.93
N ALA A 76 4.53 6.40 -10.91
CA ALA A 76 3.21 7.02 -10.85
C ALA A 76 3.08 8.21 -11.81
N ASN A 77 4.19 8.69 -12.38
CA ASN A 77 4.20 9.79 -13.36
C ASN A 77 3.37 11.00 -12.92
N GLY A 78 3.49 11.37 -11.65
CA GLY A 78 2.74 12.48 -11.06
C GLY A 78 1.26 12.19 -10.78
N GLN A 79 0.82 10.94 -10.90
CA GLN A 79 -0.52 10.55 -10.48
C GLN A 79 -0.67 10.58 -8.95
N TYR A 80 -1.91 10.71 -8.50
CA TYR A 80 -2.20 10.72 -7.07
C TYR A 80 -2.12 9.31 -6.48
N ILE A 81 -1.54 9.21 -5.30
CA ILE A 81 -1.61 8.04 -4.43
C ILE A 81 -2.29 8.45 -3.12
N ALA A 82 -3.24 7.64 -2.69
CA ALA A 82 -3.98 7.86 -1.46
C ALA A 82 -4.19 6.54 -0.74
N PRO A 83 -4.46 6.54 0.59
CA PRO A 83 -5.00 5.37 1.25
C PRO A 83 -6.28 4.89 0.57
N GLY A 84 -6.49 3.58 0.54
CA GLY A 84 -7.76 3.03 0.05
C GLY A 84 -8.93 3.55 0.88
N PHE A 85 -10.07 3.75 0.21
CA PHE A 85 -11.28 4.20 0.88
C PHE A 85 -11.80 3.13 1.84
N MET A 86 -12.40 3.58 2.93
CA MET A 86 -13.03 2.73 3.93
C MET A 86 -14.52 3.05 3.99
N ASP A 87 -15.35 2.02 3.95
CA ASP A 87 -16.78 2.16 4.19
C ASP A 87 -17.05 1.93 5.67
N GLY A 88 -17.54 2.95 6.35
CA GLY A 88 -17.78 2.90 7.80
C GLY A 88 -19.03 2.11 8.19
N HIS A 89 -19.92 1.81 7.25
CA HIS A 89 -21.17 1.07 7.50
C HIS A 89 -21.77 0.51 6.21
N ILE A 90 -21.72 -0.80 6.06
CA ILE A 90 -22.32 -1.50 4.90
C ILE A 90 -22.95 -2.82 5.33
N HIS A 91 -24.12 -3.11 4.77
CA HIS A 91 -24.82 -4.38 4.92
C HIS A 91 -24.73 -5.16 3.61
N VAL A 92 -23.65 -5.92 3.43
CA VAL A 92 -23.40 -6.71 2.20
C VAL A 92 -24.51 -7.74 1.98
N GLU A 93 -25.03 -8.32 3.07
CA GLU A 93 -26.13 -9.29 3.03
C GLU A 93 -27.40 -8.76 2.36
N SER A 94 -27.65 -7.45 2.47
CA SER A 94 -28.80 -6.82 1.84
C SER A 94 -28.69 -6.69 0.33
N SER A 95 -27.49 -6.83 -0.24
CA SER A 95 -27.26 -6.80 -1.69
C SER A 95 -27.53 -8.13 -2.38
N MET A 96 -27.83 -9.19 -1.61
CA MET A 96 -28.11 -10.55 -2.10
C MET A 96 -26.96 -11.18 -2.91
N ILE A 97 -25.74 -10.71 -2.68
CA ILE A 97 -24.51 -11.24 -3.28
C ILE A 97 -23.51 -11.68 -2.21
N SER A 98 -22.53 -12.50 -2.58
CA SER A 98 -21.45 -12.87 -1.68
C SER A 98 -20.50 -11.71 -1.45
N VAL A 99 -19.76 -11.74 -0.32
CA VAL A 99 -18.72 -10.74 -0.02
C VAL A 99 -17.67 -10.68 -1.15
N GLY A 100 -17.33 -11.83 -1.76
CA GLY A 100 -16.39 -11.87 -2.88
C GLY A 100 -16.90 -11.14 -4.13
N GLU A 101 -18.17 -11.27 -4.45
CA GLU A 101 -18.77 -10.55 -5.59
C GLU A 101 -18.93 -9.06 -5.29
N TYR A 102 -19.28 -8.71 -4.04
CA TYR A 102 -19.28 -7.32 -3.59
C TYR A 102 -17.89 -6.68 -3.74
N ALA A 103 -16.83 -7.37 -3.26
CA ALA A 103 -15.47 -6.90 -3.37
C ALA A 103 -15.03 -6.64 -4.82
N LYS A 104 -15.42 -7.51 -5.78
CA LYS A 104 -15.16 -7.30 -7.21
C LYS A 104 -15.74 -6.00 -7.75
N ALA A 105 -16.86 -5.54 -7.19
CA ALA A 105 -17.49 -4.29 -7.60
C ALA A 105 -16.84 -3.07 -6.97
N VAL A 106 -16.50 -3.11 -5.68
CA VAL A 106 -16.09 -1.90 -4.93
C VAL A 106 -14.57 -1.68 -4.90
N VAL A 107 -13.77 -2.74 -4.92
CA VAL A 107 -12.31 -2.60 -4.89
C VAL A 107 -11.76 -1.84 -6.11
N PRO A 108 -12.23 -2.08 -7.35
CA PRO A 108 -11.81 -1.27 -8.50
C PRO A 108 -12.19 0.21 -8.39
N CYS A 109 -13.19 0.54 -7.54
CA CYS A 109 -13.61 1.92 -7.26
C CYS A 109 -12.81 2.56 -6.11
N GLY A 110 -11.86 1.82 -5.50
CA GLY A 110 -10.96 2.32 -4.47
C GLY A 110 -11.35 1.98 -3.04
N THR A 111 -12.47 1.30 -2.80
CA THR A 111 -12.87 0.86 -1.45
C THR A 111 -12.11 -0.42 -1.08
N THR A 112 -11.32 -0.38 0.00
CA THR A 112 -10.43 -1.48 0.42
C THR A 112 -10.67 -1.94 1.85
N GLY A 113 -11.55 -1.28 2.58
CA GLY A 113 -11.90 -1.62 3.96
C GLY A 113 -13.27 -1.13 4.37
#